data_57fa168904f7384c7663d41c2556785e
#
_entry.id   57fa168904f7384c7663d41c2556785e
#
_cell.length_a   1.000
_cell.length_b   1.000
_cell.length_c   1.000
_cell.angle_alpha   90.00
_cell.angle_beta   90.00
_cell.angle_gamma   90.00
#
_symmetry.space_group_name_H-M   'P 1'
#
loop_
_entity.id
_entity.type
_entity.pdbx_description
1 polymer ?
#
loop_
_entity_poly.entity_id
_entity_poly.type
_entity_poly.pdbx_seq_one_letter_code
_entity_poly.pdbx_strand_id
1 'polypeptide(L)'
;MILITGPLYSGKRTFAQTLPGRCIANVQDLAAGAEDLTALADRLAAEYDLVLATEVGGGVVPVDAAQRAAREAAGRLACLLAARADCVVQMFCGIPTILKGELPKC
;
A
#
# COMPACT_ATOMS: atom_id res chain seq x y z
N MET A 1 -5.06 -11.04 2.23
CA MET A 1 -4.65 -9.87 1.43
C MET A 1 -3.16 -9.67 1.57
N ILE A 2 -2.51 -9.36 0.48
CA ILE A 2 -1.07 -9.05 0.44
C ILE A 2 -0.93 -7.56 0.18
N LEU A 3 -0.24 -6.85 1.06
CA LEU A 3 0.09 -5.44 0.89
C LEU A 3 1.47 -5.32 0.25
N ILE A 4 1.55 -4.64 -0.88
CA ILE A 4 2.81 -4.37 -1.58
C ILE A 4 3.05 -2.87 -1.55
N THR A 5 4.13 -2.46 -0.91
CA THR A 5 4.49 -1.05 -0.79
C THR A 5 5.83 -0.78 -1.46
N GLY A 6 6.17 0.47 -1.60
CA GLY A 6 7.45 0.90 -2.14
C GLY A 6 7.34 2.26 -2.79
N PRO A 7 8.49 2.88 -3.10
CA PRO A 7 8.49 4.16 -3.79
C PRO A 7 7.97 4.03 -5.22
N LEU A 8 7.70 5.17 -5.85
CA LEU A 8 7.31 5.21 -7.25
C LEU A 8 8.40 4.54 -8.11
N TYR A 9 7.99 3.78 -9.12
CA TYR A 9 8.88 3.03 -10.01
C TYR A 9 9.74 1.96 -9.31
N SER A 10 9.26 1.41 -8.20
CA SER A 10 9.98 0.34 -7.49
C SER A 10 9.73 -1.07 -8.03
N GLY A 11 8.86 -1.21 -9.03
CA GLY A 11 8.51 -2.51 -9.61
C GLY A 11 7.30 -3.19 -8.99
N LYS A 12 6.49 -2.47 -8.20
CA LYS A 12 5.33 -3.02 -7.50
C LYS A 12 4.34 -3.71 -8.44
N ARG A 13 3.97 -3.04 -9.54
CA ARG A 13 3.00 -3.59 -10.49
C ARG A 13 3.53 -4.84 -11.20
N THR A 14 4.78 -4.79 -11.61
CA THR A 14 5.43 -5.93 -12.26
C THR A 14 5.46 -7.13 -11.32
N PHE A 15 5.81 -6.90 -10.06
CA PHE A 15 5.82 -7.97 -9.05
C PHE A 15 4.40 -8.50 -8.80
N ALA A 16 3.41 -7.61 -8.66
CA ALA A 16 2.02 -8.01 -8.42
C ALA A 16 1.46 -8.88 -9.55
N GLN A 17 1.88 -8.65 -10.80
CA GLN A 17 1.46 -9.46 -11.94
C GLN A 17 1.92 -10.92 -11.86
N THR A 18 2.90 -11.22 -11.03
CA THR A 18 3.35 -12.58 -10.80
C THR A 18 2.49 -13.34 -9.79
N LEU A 19 1.57 -12.65 -9.12
CA LEU A 19 0.73 -13.21 -8.07
C LEU A 19 -0.73 -13.29 -8.54
N PRO A 20 -1.49 -14.33 -8.11
CA PRO A 20 -2.89 -14.46 -8.47
C PRO A 20 -3.77 -13.55 -7.61
N GLY A 21 -4.94 -13.19 -8.12
CA GLY A 21 -5.98 -12.50 -7.37
C GLY A 21 -6.33 -11.13 -7.89
N ARG A 22 -7.33 -10.51 -7.25
CA ARG A 22 -7.76 -9.15 -7.57
C ARG A 22 -6.77 -8.15 -6.99
N CYS A 23 -6.36 -7.20 -7.81
CA CYS A 23 -5.36 -6.20 -7.46
C CYS A 23 -5.94 -4.80 -7.56
N ILE A 24 -5.64 -3.96 -6.57
CA ILE A 24 -5.89 -2.52 -6.64
C ILE A 24 -4.56 -1.79 -6.40
N ALA A 25 -4.31 -0.75 -7.19
CA ALA A 25 -3.09 0.04 -7.09
C ALA A 25 -3.41 1.47 -6.64
N ASN A 26 -2.38 2.17 -6.17
CA ASN A 26 -2.46 3.59 -5.80
C ASN A 26 -3.50 3.88 -4.72
N VAL A 27 -3.62 2.98 -3.74
CA VAL A 27 -4.61 3.14 -2.66
C VAL A 27 -4.31 4.35 -1.77
N GLN A 28 -3.09 4.86 -1.77
CA GLN A 28 -2.75 6.07 -1.03
C GLN A 28 -3.59 7.28 -1.47
N ASP A 29 -4.02 7.31 -2.75
CA ASP A 29 -4.85 8.37 -3.27
C ASP A 29 -6.28 8.33 -2.71
N LEU A 30 -6.73 7.18 -2.28
CA LEU A 30 -8.05 7.00 -1.65
C LEU A 30 -8.08 7.53 -0.23
N ALA A 31 -6.92 7.55 0.44
CA ALA A 31 -6.82 7.98 1.84
C ALA A 31 -7.19 9.45 2.03
N ALA A 32 -6.82 10.31 1.09
CA ALA A 32 -7.05 11.74 1.20
C ALA A 32 -8.53 12.12 1.23
N GLY A 33 -9.39 11.33 0.58
CA GLY A 33 -10.84 11.58 0.54
C GLY A 33 -11.64 10.73 1.50
N ALA A 34 -11.01 9.88 2.29
CA ALA A 34 -11.73 8.94 3.15
C ALA A 34 -12.12 9.59 4.46
N GLU A 35 -13.39 9.46 4.84
CA GLU A 35 -13.89 9.91 6.14
C GLU A 35 -13.46 8.96 7.26
N ASP A 36 -13.37 7.66 6.97
CA ASP A 36 -12.99 6.63 7.93
C ASP A 36 -11.95 5.70 7.30
N LEU A 37 -10.69 5.89 7.68
CA LEU A 37 -9.59 5.08 7.18
C LEU A 37 -9.69 3.63 7.61
N THR A 38 -10.22 3.36 8.79
CA THR A 38 -10.40 1.98 9.30
C THR A 38 -11.40 1.23 8.43
N ALA A 39 -12.52 1.86 8.10
CA ALA A 39 -13.54 1.27 7.21
C ALA A 39 -12.97 1.04 5.80
N LEU A 40 -12.20 1.99 5.29
CA LEU A 40 -11.54 1.85 3.99
C LEU A 40 -10.57 0.67 3.98
N ALA A 41 -9.75 0.55 5.01
CA ALA A 41 -8.79 -0.56 5.13
C ALA A 41 -9.51 -1.91 5.21
N ASP A 42 -10.58 -2.01 5.98
CA ASP A 42 -11.39 -3.23 6.08
C ASP A 42 -11.99 -3.62 4.74
N ARG A 43 -12.52 -2.63 4.00
CA ARG A 43 -13.10 -2.87 2.69
C ARG A 43 -12.06 -3.35 1.68
N LEU A 44 -10.91 -2.69 1.62
CA LEU A 44 -9.83 -3.08 0.71
C LEU A 44 -9.31 -4.47 1.02
N ALA A 45 -9.15 -4.80 2.30
CA ALA A 45 -8.68 -6.12 2.71
C ALA A 45 -9.69 -7.23 2.36
N ALA A 46 -10.99 -6.91 2.39
CA ALA A 46 -12.05 -7.86 2.07
C ALA A 46 -12.27 -8.05 0.57
N GLU A 47 -12.10 -6.99 -0.22
CA GLU A 47 -12.43 -7.00 -1.65
C GLU A 47 -11.25 -7.40 -2.56
N TYR A 48 -10.02 -7.20 -2.11
CA TYR A 48 -8.83 -7.41 -2.94
C TYR A 48 -7.86 -8.39 -2.31
N ASP A 49 -7.19 -9.15 -3.16
CA ASP A 49 -6.14 -10.07 -2.75
C ASP A 49 -4.78 -9.38 -2.71
N LEU A 50 -4.59 -8.38 -3.57
CA LEU A 50 -3.35 -7.61 -3.69
C LEU A 50 -3.68 -6.13 -3.59
N VAL A 51 -3.05 -5.44 -2.66
CA VAL A 51 -3.21 -4.00 -2.45
C VAL A 51 -1.85 -3.34 -2.61
N LEU A 52 -1.73 -2.42 -3.57
CA LEU A 52 -0.50 -1.73 -3.87
C LEU A 52 -0.59 -0.28 -3.39
N ALA A 53 0.35 0.12 -2.54
CA ALA A 53 0.45 1.48 -2.03
C ALA A 53 1.83 2.05 -2.36
N THR A 54 1.86 3.19 -3.03
CA THR A 54 3.10 3.92 -3.25
C THR A 54 3.45 4.70 -1.98
N GLU A 55 4.69 4.54 -1.52
CA GLU A 55 5.18 5.33 -0.39
C GLU A 55 5.22 6.80 -0.79
N VAL A 56 4.61 7.65 0.06
CA VAL A 56 4.59 9.09 -0.14
C VAL A 56 5.47 9.73 0.92
N GLY A 57 6.16 10.79 0.53
CA GLY A 57 6.88 11.56 1.51
C GLY A 57 8.39 11.42 1.52
N GLY A 58 8.98 10.81 0.52
CA GLY A 58 10.43 10.67 0.46
C GLY A 58 11.15 12.01 0.30
N GLY A 59 11.64 12.59 1.40
CA GLY A 59 12.64 13.65 1.39
C GLY A 59 12.17 15.09 1.15
N VAL A 60 10.96 15.32 0.67
CA VAL A 60 10.44 16.67 0.46
C VAL A 60 9.38 17.01 1.49
N VAL A 61 9.59 18.06 2.26
CA VAL A 61 8.60 18.55 3.22
C VAL A 61 7.52 19.30 2.46
N PRO A 62 6.24 18.86 2.54
CA PRO A 62 5.17 19.58 1.87
C PRO A 62 4.97 20.98 2.51
N VAL A 63 4.84 21.98 1.65
CA VAL A 63 4.58 23.35 2.09
C VAL A 63 3.10 23.57 2.37
N ASP A 64 2.25 22.78 1.72
CA ASP A 64 0.80 22.90 1.77
C ASP A 64 0.22 22.01 2.87
N ALA A 65 -0.67 22.56 3.70
CA ALA A 65 -1.35 21.80 4.76
C ALA A 65 -2.18 20.63 4.21
N ALA A 66 -2.81 20.81 3.04
CA ALA A 66 -3.58 19.75 2.40
C ALA A 66 -2.68 18.58 1.97
N GLN A 67 -1.49 18.87 1.47
CA GLN A 67 -0.51 17.84 1.10
C GLN A 67 -0.02 17.08 2.33
N ARG A 68 0.22 17.78 3.44
CA ARG A 68 0.61 17.14 4.70
C ARG A 68 -0.47 16.20 5.21
N ALA A 69 -1.73 16.66 5.17
CA ALA A 69 -2.86 15.84 5.59
C ALA A 69 -3.02 14.60 4.73
N ALA A 70 -2.84 14.74 3.41
CA ALA A 70 -2.90 13.62 2.48
C ALA A 70 -1.80 12.60 2.76
N ARG A 71 -0.57 13.05 3.03
CA ARG A 71 0.55 12.17 3.36
C ARG A 71 0.31 11.42 4.67
N GLU A 72 -0.17 12.12 5.68
CA GLU A 72 -0.48 11.52 6.97
C GLU A 72 -1.59 10.48 6.83
N ALA A 73 -2.64 10.79 6.08
CA ALA A 73 -3.73 9.85 5.82
C ALA A 73 -3.23 8.61 5.06
N ALA A 74 -2.38 8.79 4.04
CA ALA A 74 -1.80 7.68 3.29
C ALA A 74 -0.93 6.79 4.19
N GLY A 75 -0.12 7.37 5.08
CA GLY A 75 0.69 6.63 6.02
C GLY A 75 -0.15 5.84 7.02
N ARG A 76 -1.22 6.43 7.53
CA ARG A 76 -2.15 5.74 8.43
C ARG A 76 -2.86 4.60 7.74
N LEU A 77 -3.31 4.81 6.50
CA LEU A 77 -3.95 3.75 5.72
C LEU A 77 -2.98 2.57 5.51
N ALA A 78 -1.73 2.85 5.17
CA ALA A 78 -0.71 1.82 5.00
C ALA A 78 -0.52 1.00 6.29
N CYS A 79 -0.47 1.65 7.45
CA CYS A 79 -0.37 0.95 8.74
C CYS A 79 -1.59 0.07 9.01
N LEU A 80 -2.79 0.56 8.73
CA LEU A 80 -4.02 -0.20 8.90
C LEU A 80 -4.07 -1.41 7.98
N LEU A 81 -3.66 -1.24 6.73
CA LEU A 81 -3.59 -2.33 5.75
C LEU A 81 -2.54 -3.37 6.16
N ALA A 82 -1.38 -2.93 6.63
CA ALA A 82 -0.32 -3.83 7.08
C ALA A 82 -0.77 -4.70 8.26
N ALA A 83 -1.55 -4.12 9.18
CA ALA A 83 -2.10 -4.85 10.31
C ALA A 83 -3.09 -5.95 9.87
N ARG A 84 -3.81 -5.72 8.78
CA ARG A 84 -4.81 -6.65 8.25
C ARG A 84 -4.24 -7.64 7.23
N ALA A 85 -3.08 -7.34 6.66
CA ALA A 85 -2.49 -8.16 5.62
C ALA A 85 -1.91 -9.47 6.19
N ASP A 86 -2.05 -10.54 5.42
CA ASP A 86 -1.40 -11.82 5.71
C ASP A 86 0.09 -11.76 5.37
N CYS A 87 0.43 -10.94 4.38
CA CYS A 87 1.80 -10.74 3.94
C CYS A 87 2.00 -9.27 3.56
N VAL A 88 3.12 -8.72 3.98
CA VAL A 88 3.53 -7.34 3.61
C VAL A 88 4.87 -7.42 2.89
N VAL A 89 4.92 -6.86 1.69
CA VAL A 89 6.12 -6.84 0.85
C VAL A 89 6.49 -5.40 0.55
N GLN A 90 7.74 -5.05 0.75
CA GLN A 90 8.29 -3.77 0.35
C GLN A 90 9.14 -3.97 -0.91
N MET A 91 8.85 -3.19 -1.95
CA MET A 91 9.61 -3.22 -3.20
C MET A 91 10.62 -2.08 -3.22
N PHE A 92 11.82 -2.40 -3.64
CA PHE A 92 12.87 -1.40 -3.89
C PHE A 92 13.73 -1.86 -5.07
N CYS A 93 13.78 -1.04 -6.10
CA CYS A 93 14.55 -1.35 -7.32
C CYS A 93 14.23 -2.75 -7.88
N GLY A 94 12.97 -3.14 -7.89
CA GLY A 94 12.53 -4.45 -8.37
C GLY A 94 12.78 -5.61 -7.42
N ILE A 95 13.32 -5.35 -6.23
CA ILE A 95 13.67 -6.39 -5.26
C ILE A 95 12.60 -6.42 -4.15
N PRO A 96 11.87 -7.55 -3.97
CA PRO A 96 10.91 -7.69 -2.90
C PRO A 96 11.59 -8.01 -1.57
N THR A 97 11.14 -7.34 -0.50
CA THR A 97 11.53 -7.65 0.87
C THR A 97 10.27 -7.97 1.66
N ILE A 98 10.19 -9.16 2.21
CA ILE A 98 9.02 -9.59 2.99
C ILE A 98 9.16 -9.05 4.41
N LEU A 99 8.22 -8.17 4.80
CA LEU A 99 8.19 -7.56 6.14
C LEU A 99 7.28 -8.32 7.10
N LYS A 100 6.29 -9.04 6.58
CA LYS A 100 5.32 -9.79 7.38
C LYS A 100 4.82 -10.99 6.59
N GLY A 101 4.70 -12.14 7.24
CA GLY A 101 4.12 -13.34 6.66
C GLY A 101 4.98 -13.96 5.57
N GLU A 102 4.35 -14.72 4.70
CA GLU A 102 4.99 -15.41 3.58
C GLU A 102 4.18 -15.21 2.32
N LEU A 103 4.86 -15.17 1.17
CA LEU A 103 4.20 -15.16 -0.12
C LEU A 103 3.56 -16.51 -0.41
N PRO A 104 2.39 -16.52 -1.09
CA PRO A 104 1.78 -17.78 -1.49
C PRO A 104 2.71 -18.55 -2.42
N LYS A 105 2.79 -19.85 -2.20
CA LYS A 105 3.54 -20.75 -3.07
C LYS A 105 2.73 -21.00 -4.34
N CYS A 106 3.36 -20.83 -5.47
CA CYS A 106 2.76 -21.18 -6.76
C CYS A 106 2.83 -22.67 -6.99
#